data_e7f3196cccce9965f9ee47fda34cadb2
#
_entry.id   e7f3196cccce9965f9ee47fda34cadb2
#
_cell.length_a   1.000
_cell.length_b   1.000
_cell.length_c   1.000
_cell.angle_alpha   90.00
_cell.angle_beta   90.00
_cell.angle_gamma   90.00
#
_symmetry.space_group_name_H-M   'P 1'
#
loop_
_entity.id
_entity.type
_entity.pdbx_description
1 polymer ?
#
loop_
_entity_poly.entity_id
_entity_poly.type
_entity_poly.pdbx_seq_one_letter_code
_entity_poly.pdbx_strand_id
1 'polypeptide(L)'
;MTNNELYAMELLLGGHLHGRKIGQSYCTYFLTEACITNPEALDKWLLNNGYIRMPNIHEVLSLYNIKELKCFLQSFELKISGKKDELISRLIDNAPSDFLDTELSNHSEYYFLSDKGAEFYYNNIDLEKYHKYIIYDIPLNEYFQYRKSGITNNFEDIAYIILTKQIDDVNWNSSHVVFNNFKFMYLSEICERQKIYENALYYALFKLYFDVNLMNNYGLFYPDEYED
;
A
#
# COMPACT_ATOMS: atom_id res chain seq x y z
N MET A 1 -4.00 18.07 10.93
CA MET A 1 -3.47 17.13 9.93
C MET A 1 -4.39 17.14 8.73
N THR A 2 -3.85 17.33 7.53
CA THR A 2 -4.58 17.27 6.26
C THR A 2 -4.81 15.81 5.85
N ASN A 3 -5.70 15.57 4.86
CA ASN A 3 -5.89 14.22 4.30
C ASN A 3 -4.59 13.68 3.69
N ASN A 4 -3.82 14.54 3.03
CA ASN A 4 -2.55 14.18 2.41
C ASN A 4 -1.49 13.78 3.45
N GLU A 5 -1.39 14.53 4.56
CA GLU A 5 -0.49 14.18 5.66
C GLU A 5 -0.90 12.86 6.32
N LEU A 6 -2.19 12.62 6.51
CA LEU A 6 -2.69 11.37 7.09
C LEU A 6 -2.40 10.17 6.18
N TYR A 7 -2.59 10.34 4.87
CA TYR A 7 -2.24 9.32 3.88
C TYR A 7 -0.73 9.06 3.83
N ALA A 8 0.09 10.12 3.81
CA ALA A 8 1.54 9.97 3.83
C ALA A 8 2.07 9.32 5.11
N MET A 9 1.47 9.65 6.27
CA MET A 9 1.82 9.00 7.55
C MET A 9 1.58 7.49 7.50
N GLU A 10 0.44 7.07 6.98
CA GLU A 10 0.12 5.66 6.88
C GLU A 10 1.13 4.93 5.99
N LEU A 11 1.48 5.48 4.83
CA LEU A 11 2.50 4.91 3.93
C LEU A 11 3.89 4.83 4.59
N LEU A 12 4.30 5.86 5.36
CA LEU A 12 5.58 5.84 6.09
C LEU A 12 5.55 4.78 7.19
N LEU A 13 4.48 4.71 7.97
CA LEU A 13 4.34 3.71 9.03
C LEU A 13 4.32 2.30 8.46
N GLY A 14 3.68 2.05 7.33
CA GLY A 14 3.76 0.78 6.61
C GLY A 14 5.19 0.38 6.26
N GLY A 15 6.04 1.36 5.87
CA GLY A 15 7.48 1.15 5.65
C GLY A 15 8.23 0.75 6.92
N HIS A 16 7.82 1.24 8.09
CA HIS A 16 8.44 0.94 9.39
C HIS A 16 7.99 -0.40 10.02
N LEU A 17 7.02 -1.10 9.47
CA LEU A 17 6.63 -2.44 9.92
C LEU A 17 7.80 -3.44 9.91
N HIS A 18 8.70 -3.31 8.95
CA HIS A 18 9.82 -4.21 8.74
C HIS A 18 11.19 -3.55 9.00
N GLY A 19 11.18 -2.39 9.61
CA GLY A 19 12.38 -1.60 9.89
C GLY A 19 12.83 -0.76 8.71
N ARG A 20 12.98 0.53 8.93
CA ARG A 20 13.39 1.52 7.93
C ARG A 20 14.29 2.59 8.53
N LYS A 21 15.23 3.10 7.73
CA LYS A 21 16.05 4.26 8.08
C LYS A 21 15.34 5.56 7.69
N ILE A 22 15.41 6.58 8.56
CA ILE A 22 15.01 7.94 8.19
C ILE A 22 16.02 8.48 7.16
N GLY A 23 15.52 9.14 6.13
CA GLY A 23 16.36 9.62 5.01
C GLY A 23 16.70 8.54 3.97
N GLN A 24 16.24 7.31 4.14
CA GLN A 24 16.28 6.31 3.08
C GLN A 24 15.42 6.79 1.89
N SER A 25 15.80 6.43 0.67
CA SER A 25 15.09 6.84 -0.55
C SER A 25 13.56 6.74 -0.41
N TYR A 26 12.89 7.86 -0.64
CA TYR A 26 11.43 7.95 -0.65
C TYR A 26 10.90 7.80 -2.08
N CYS A 27 9.83 7.05 -2.24
CA CYS A 27 9.20 6.85 -3.53
C CYS A 27 8.52 8.13 -4.03
N THR A 28 8.43 8.29 -5.35
CA THR A 28 7.85 9.48 -5.99
C THR A 28 6.39 9.72 -5.63
N TYR A 29 5.64 8.69 -5.24
CA TYR A 29 4.25 8.81 -4.86
C TYR A 29 4.00 9.73 -3.65
N PHE A 30 5.01 9.95 -2.78
CA PHE A 30 4.89 10.96 -1.73
C PHE A 30 4.70 12.36 -2.31
N LEU A 31 5.37 12.67 -3.42
CA LEU A 31 5.23 13.95 -4.11
C LEU A 31 3.97 13.99 -4.98
N THR A 32 3.72 12.94 -5.76
CA THR A 32 2.67 12.94 -6.80
C THR A 32 1.28 12.65 -6.25
N GLU A 33 1.16 11.76 -5.28
CA GLU A 33 -0.13 11.31 -4.75
C GLU A 33 -0.46 11.99 -3.42
N ALA A 34 0.47 11.94 -2.46
CA ALA A 34 0.28 12.56 -1.16
C ALA A 34 0.57 14.08 -1.14
N CYS A 35 1.17 14.63 -2.20
CA CYS A 35 1.58 16.04 -2.30
C CYS A 35 2.50 16.48 -1.14
N ILE A 36 3.36 15.59 -0.64
CA ILE A 36 4.32 15.84 0.43
C ILE A 36 5.70 16.08 -0.19
N THR A 37 6.18 17.31 -0.13
CA THR A 37 7.47 17.71 -0.70
C THR A 37 8.67 17.29 0.14
N ASN A 38 8.48 17.04 1.44
CA ASN A 38 9.54 16.66 2.36
C ASN A 38 9.11 15.47 3.25
N PRO A 39 9.09 14.25 2.70
CA PRO A 39 8.72 13.06 3.47
C PRO A 39 9.69 12.74 4.61
N GLU A 40 10.97 13.13 4.50
CA GLU A 40 11.94 12.97 5.59
C GLU A 40 11.58 13.81 6.82
N ALA A 41 11.07 15.03 6.62
CA ALA A 41 10.61 15.88 7.73
C ALA A 41 9.41 15.24 8.45
N LEU A 42 8.50 14.63 7.70
CA LEU A 42 7.36 13.90 8.27
C LEU A 42 7.83 12.65 9.03
N ASP A 43 8.81 11.93 8.50
CA ASP A 43 9.40 10.74 9.12
C ASP A 43 10.08 11.11 10.47
N LYS A 44 10.85 12.20 10.49
CA LYS A 44 11.43 12.77 11.74
C LYS A 44 10.35 13.21 12.74
N TRP A 45 9.25 13.75 12.23
CA TRP A 45 8.12 14.13 13.06
C TRP A 45 7.48 12.88 13.70
N LEU A 46 7.35 11.77 12.96
CA LEU A 46 6.84 10.50 13.48
C LEU A 46 7.70 10.00 14.65
N LEU A 47 9.03 10.10 14.54
CA LEU A 47 9.94 9.74 15.62
C LEU A 47 9.76 10.63 16.85
N ASN A 48 9.76 11.94 16.64
CA ASN A 48 9.63 12.93 17.72
C ASN A 48 8.28 12.84 18.45
N ASN A 49 7.25 12.34 17.78
CA ASN A 49 5.91 12.15 18.35
C ASN A 49 5.64 10.72 18.82
N GLY A 50 6.65 9.86 18.80
CA GLY A 50 6.60 8.52 19.36
C GLY A 50 5.75 7.51 18.54
N TYR A 51 5.59 7.72 17.24
CA TYR A 51 4.96 6.73 16.33
C TYR A 51 5.94 5.65 15.90
N ILE A 52 7.22 5.98 15.81
CA ILE A 52 8.31 5.04 15.54
C ILE A 52 9.35 5.13 16.64
N ARG A 53 10.11 4.08 16.82
CA ARG A 53 11.12 3.93 17.89
C ARG A 53 12.34 3.15 17.43
N MET A 54 13.39 3.21 18.21
CA MET A 54 14.57 2.36 18.05
C MET A 54 14.18 0.87 18.08
N PRO A 55 14.88 0.01 17.33
CA PRO A 55 14.61 -1.41 17.30
C PRO A 55 14.99 -2.09 18.64
N ASN A 56 14.33 -3.18 18.94
CA ASN A 56 14.81 -4.16 19.90
C ASN A 56 15.68 -5.22 19.20
N ILE A 57 16.35 -6.08 19.98
CA ILE A 57 17.26 -7.08 19.40
C ILE A 57 16.55 -8.10 18.50
N HIS A 58 15.31 -8.48 18.80
CA HIS A 58 14.53 -9.37 17.96
C HIS A 58 14.26 -8.74 16.58
N GLU A 59 13.91 -7.46 16.55
CA GLU A 59 13.68 -6.69 15.33
C GLU A 59 14.96 -6.54 14.52
N VAL A 60 16.10 -6.24 15.15
CA VAL A 60 17.40 -6.20 14.47
C VAL A 60 17.72 -7.54 13.83
N LEU A 61 17.63 -8.64 14.59
CA LEU A 61 17.90 -9.96 14.04
C LEU A 61 16.89 -10.37 12.95
N SER A 62 15.69 -9.81 12.95
CA SER A 62 14.71 -10.04 11.90
C SER A 62 15.08 -9.43 10.54
N LEU A 63 15.98 -8.44 10.51
CA LEU A 63 16.50 -7.85 9.27
C LEU A 63 17.38 -8.82 8.48
N TYR A 64 18.02 -9.78 9.16
CA TYR A 64 18.85 -10.79 8.54
C TYR A 64 18.04 -11.89 7.85
N ASN A 65 18.60 -12.44 6.78
CA ASN A 65 18.04 -13.62 6.16
C ASN A 65 18.42 -14.91 6.94
N ILE A 66 17.73 -16.03 6.63
CA ILE A 66 17.94 -17.29 7.35
C ILE A 66 19.39 -17.79 7.23
N LYS A 67 20.07 -17.54 6.10
CA LYS A 67 21.45 -17.99 5.89
C LYS A 67 22.41 -17.24 6.83
N GLU A 68 22.24 -15.94 6.99
CA GLU A 68 23.03 -15.10 7.89
C GLU A 68 22.81 -15.50 9.35
N LEU A 69 21.55 -15.68 9.77
CA LEU A 69 21.23 -16.16 11.12
C LEU A 69 21.88 -17.53 11.43
N LYS A 70 21.91 -18.44 10.46
CA LYS A 70 22.59 -19.73 10.60
C LYS A 70 24.09 -19.58 10.70
N CYS A 71 24.72 -18.62 10.02
CA CYS A 71 26.15 -18.34 10.16
C CYS A 71 26.46 -17.84 11.58
N PHE A 72 25.66 -16.95 12.15
CA PHE A 72 25.81 -16.50 13.53
C PHE A 72 25.69 -17.66 14.53
N LEU A 73 24.64 -18.49 14.39
CA LEU A 73 24.45 -19.65 15.25
C LEU A 73 25.63 -20.63 15.16
N GLN A 74 26.16 -20.83 13.96
CA GLN A 74 27.31 -21.72 13.75
C GLN A 74 28.57 -21.19 14.40
N SER A 75 28.81 -19.85 14.37
CA SER A 75 29.96 -19.24 15.04
C SER A 75 29.93 -19.37 16.58
N PHE A 76 28.72 -19.52 17.13
CA PHE A 76 28.51 -19.77 18.55
C PHE A 76 28.30 -21.25 18.92
N GLU A 77 28.55 -22.17 17.97
CA GLU A 77 28.35 -23.62 18.13
C GLU A 77 26.89 -24.00 18.51
N LEU A 78 25.92 -23.18 18.09
CA LEU A 78 24.50 -23.40 18.39
C LEU A 78 23.81 -24.17 17.25
N LYS A 79 22.69 -24.80 17.57
CA LYS A 79 21.89 -25.57 16.60
C LYS A 79 21.34 -24.66 15.49
N ILE A 80 21.59 -25.02 14.21
CA ILE A 80 21.25 -24.22 13.02
C ILE A 80 19.92 -24.60 12.34
N SER A 81 19.19 -25.61 12.87
CA SER A 81 17.90 -26.04 12.31
C SER A 81 16.74 -25.30 12.96
N GLY A 82 15.70 -25.00 12.18
CA GLY A 82 14.49 -24.34 12.66
C GLY A 82 13.96 -23.28 11.68
N LYS A 83 12.79 -22.74 12.01
CA LYS A 83 12.20 -21.57 11.33
C LYS A 83 12.94 -20.29 11.75
N LYS A 84 12.75 -19.20 10.99
CA LYS A 84 13.44 -17.91 11.25
C LYS A 84 13.31 -17.46 12.69
N ASP A 85 12.11 -17.44 13.24
CA ASP A 85 11.85 -16.98 14.62
C ASP A 85 12.51 -17.88 15.67
N GLU A 86 12.59 -19.19 15.43
CA GLU A 86 13.30 -20.12 16.31
C GLU A 86 14.83 -19.88 16.31
N LEU A 87 15.38 -19.49 15.15
CA LEU A 87 16.80 -19.15 15.03
C LEU A 87 17.11 -17.84 15.77
N ILE A 88 16.22 -16.83 15.62
CA ILE A 88 16.33 -15.55 16.32
C ILE A 88 16.25 -15.75 17.84
N SER A 89 15.21 -16.45 18.32
CA SER A 89 15.07 -16.73 19.77
C SER A 89 16.29 -17.43 20.33
N ARG A 90 16.85 -18.41 19.59
CA ARG A 90 18.04 -19.14 20.02
C ARG A 90 19.28 -18.25 20.11
N LEU A 91 19.44 -17.28 19.19
CA LEU A 91 20.52 -16.29 19.26
C LEU A 91 20.33 -15.39 20.50
N ILE A 92 19.12 -14.89 20.74
CA ILE A 92 18.83 -14.03 21.87
C ILE A 92 19.12 -14.75 23.20
N ASP A 93 18.74 -16.01 23.30
CA ASP A 93 18.86 -16.79 24.55
C ASP A 93 20.30 -17.27 24.84
N ASN A 94 21.16 -17.44 23.80
CA ASN A 94 22.41 -18.16 23.95
C ASN A 94 23.65 -17.43 23.38
N ALA A 95 23.48 -16.39 22.56
CA ALA A 95 24.62 -15.65 22.04
C ALA A 95 25.23 -14.75 23.13
N PRO A 96 26.54 -14.41 23.06
CA PRO A 96 27.18 -13.47 23.97
C PRO A 96 26.45 -12.09 23.93
N SER A 97 26.33 -11.45 25.10
CA SER A 97 25.72 -10.12 25.22
C SER A 97 26.44 -9.07 24.36
N ASP A 98 27.76 -9.12 24.30
CA ASP A 98 28.57 -8.21 23.48
C ASP A 98 28.24 -8.29 21.98
N PHE A 99 27.87 -9.47 21.49
CA PHE A 99 27.38 -9.63 20.12
C PHE A 99 26.00 -8.95 19.93
N LEU A 100 25.09 -9.18 20.87
CA LEU A 100 23.73 -8.59 20.78
C LEU A 100 23.78 -7.07 20.90
N ASP A 101 24.61 -6.52 21.77
CA ASP A 101 24.80 -5.09 21.93
C ASP A 101 25.47 -4.46 20.69
N THR A 102 26.43 -5.17 20.09
CA THR A 102 27.05 -4.76 18.82
C THR A 102 26.02 -4.70 17.69
N GLU A 103 25.16 -5.72 17.57
CA GLU A 103 24.12 -5.74 16.55
C GLU A 103 23.09 -4.60 16.74
N LEU A 104 22.67 -4.34 17.97
CA LEU A 104 21.81 -3.19 18.30
C LEU A 104 22.47 -1.85 17.90
N SER A 105 23.75 -1.69 18.20
CA SER A 105 24.51 -0.48 17.87
C SER A 105 24.64 -0.29 16.35
N ASN A 106 24.97 -1.36 15.62
CA ASN A 106 25.14 -1.35 14.17
C ASN A 106 23.84 -1.00 13.41
N HIS A 107 22.69 -1.26 14.05
CA HIS A 107 21.37 -1.01 13.46
C HIS A 107 20.60 0.14 14.14
N SER A 108 21.29 0.99 14.90
CA SER A 108 20.69 2.13 15.62
C SER A 108 20.02 3.18 14.72
N GLU A 109 20.29 3.16 13.42
CA GLU A 109 19.68 4.04 12.41
C GLU A 109 18.33 3.50 11.86
N TYR A 110 17.96 2.25 12.20
CA TYR A 110 16.66 1.68 11.84
C TYR A 110 15.61 2.06 12.89
N TYR A 111 14.39 2.25 12.41
CA TYR A 111 13.23 2.55 13.25
C TYR A 111 12.10 1.60 12.91
N PHE A 112 11.40 1.16 13.92
CA PHE A 112 10.24 0.28 13.85
C PHE A 112 9.01 0.99 14.43
N LEU A 113 7.83 0.46 14.19
CA LEU A 113 6.61 0.99 14.80
C LEU A 113 6.70 0.90 16.33
N SER A 114 6.25 1.96 17.00
CA SER A 114 5.86 1.87 18.39
C SER A 114 4.43 1.30 18.51
N ASP A 115 3.96 1.02 19.72
CA ASP A 115 2.57 0.62 19.96
C ASP A 115 1.60 1.68 19.42
N LYS A 116 1.90 2.97 19.64
CA LYS A 116 1.15 4.10 19.11
C LYS A 116 1.14 4.13 17.58
N GLY A 117 2.28 3.85 16.96
CA GLY A 117 2.40 3.78 15.51
C GLY A 117 1.64 2.61 14.92
N ALA A 118 1.72 1.45 15.57
CA ALA A 118 0.97 0.26 15.17
C ALA A 118 -0.55 0.47 15.29
N GLU A 119 -1.01 1.03 16.40
CA GLU A 119 -2.43 1.38 16.58
C GLU A 119 -2.92 2.32 15.49
N PHE A 120 -2.15 3.38 15.19
CA PHE A 120 -2.51 4.31 14.12
C PHE A 120 -2.56 3.62 12.76
N TYR A 121 -1.54 2.84 12.40
CA TYR A 121 -1.45 2.12 11.15
C TYR A 121 -2.64 1.18 10.95
N TYR A 122 -2.92 0.30 11.92
CA TYR A 122 -4.03 -0.65 11.79
C TYR A 122 -5.41 0.01 11.79
N ASN A 123 -5.57 1.16 12.45
CA ASN A 123 -6.82 1.94 12.39
C ASN A 123 -7.01 2.65 11.04
N ASN A 124 -5.97 2.75 10.22
CA ASN A 124 -5.99 3.41 8.91
C ASN A 124 -5.58 2.47 7.76
N ILE A 125 -5.62 1.17 7.95
CA ILE A 125 -5.19 0.14 6.98
C ILE A 125 -5.95 0.21 5.64
N ASP A 126 -7.11 0.85 5.60
CA ASP A 126 -7.86 1.15 4.39
C ASP A 126 -7.09 2.08 3.43
N LEU A 127 -6.20 2.93 3.95
CA LEU A 127 -5.34 3.80 3.14
C LEU A 127 -4.21 3.03 2.42
N GLU A 128 -3.73 1.92 2.98
CA GLU A 128 -2.84 1.01 2.26
C GLU A 128 -3.54 0.39 1.05
N LYS A 129 -4.80 -0.03 1.21
CA LYS A 129 -5.61 -0.50 0.10
C LYS A 129 -5.87 0.60 -0.92
N TYR A 130 -6.17 1.82 -0.47
CA TYR A 130 -6.30 2.98 -1.34
C TYR A 130 -5.04 3.15 -2.21
N HIS A 131 -3.85 3.11 -1.61
CA HIS A 131 -2.58 3.20 -2.32
C HIS A 131 -2.39 2.06 -3.32
N LYS A 132 -2.67 0.84 -2.92
CA LYS A 132 -2.55 -0.36 -3.78
C LYS A 132 -3.45 -0.27 -5.02
N TYR A 133 -4.62 0.33 -4.88
CA TYR A 133 -5.63 0.45 -5.93
C TYR A 133 -5.78 1.88 -6.46
N ILE A 134 -4.71 2.70 -6.38
CA ILE A 134 -4.69 4.09 -6.88
C ILE A 134 -5.01 4.17 -8.38
N ILE A 135 -4.74 3.08 -9.13
CA ILE A 135 -5.08 2.96 -10.55
C ILE A 135 -6.58 3.10 -10.82
N TYR A 136 -7.44 2.96 -9.81
CA TYR A 136 -8.89 3.14 -9.96
C TYR A 136 -9.30 4.61 -10.14
N ASP A 137 -8.35 5.52 -10.10
CA ASP A 137 -8.56 6.97 -10.28
C ASP A 137 -9.61 7.55 -9.31
N ILE A 138 -9.52 7.14 -8.05
CA ILE A 138 -10.38 7.64 -6.97
C ILE A 138 -9.71 8.86 -6.34
N PRO A 139 -10.30 10.07 -6.42
CA PRO A 139 -9.71 11.26 -5.83
C PRO A 139 -9.60 11.13 -4.29
N LEU A 140 -8.40 11.38 -3.73
CA LEU A 140 -8.13 11.24 -2.30
C LEU A 140 -9.11 12.04 -1.43
N ASN A 141 -9.43 13.27 -1.84
CA ASN A 141 -10.39 14.10 -1.09
C ASN A 141 -11.80 13.53 -1.10
N GLU A 142 -12.25 12.96 -2.22
CA GLU A 142 -13.55 12.31 -2.32
C GLU A 142 -13.59 11.04 -1.46
N TYR A 143 -12.54 10.24 -1.50
CA TYR A 143 -12.35 9.08 -0.63
C TYR A 143 -12.51 9.47 0.85
N PHE A 144 -11.81 10.52 1.29
CA PHE A 144 -11.91 11.00 2.67
C PHE A 144 -13.28 11.59 3.05
N GLN A 145 -14.03 12.16 2.09
CA GLN A 145 -15.40 12.60 2.36
C GLN A 145 -16.30 11.42 2.73
N TYR A 146 -16.27 10.33 1.96
CA TYR A 146 -17.05 9.13 2.27
C TYR A 146 -16.57 8.45 3.54
N ARG A 147 -15.26 8.34 3.75
CA ARG A 147 -14.67 7.79 4.98
C ARG A 147 -15.13 8.55 6.23
N LYS A 148 -15.16 9.87 6.19
CA LYS A 148 -15.62 10.73 7.29
C LYS A 148 -17.13 10.73 7.48
N SER A 149 -17.91 10.38 6.47
CA SER A 149 -19.37 10.30 6.60
C SER A 149 -19.82 9.15 7.52
N GLY A 150 -18.93 8.20 7.82
CA GLY A 150 -19.22 7.06 8.69
C GLY A 150 -20.14 6.00 8.07
N ILE A 151 -20.42 6.09 6.76
CA ILE A 151 -21.22 5.09 6.05
C ILE A 151 -20.49 3.74 6.06
N THR A 152 -19.19 3.77 5.80
CA THR A 152 -18.30 2.61 5.85
C THR A 152 -16.84 3.06 5.99
N ASN A 153 -16.01 2.21 6.60
CA ASN A 153 -14.54 2.37 6.64
C ASN A 153 -13.85 1.33 5.73
N ASN A 154 -14.60 0.59 4.93
CA ASN A 154 -14.04 -0.39 4.01
C ASN A 154 -13.71 0.29 2.69
N PHE A 155 -12.48 0.10 2.22
CA PHE A 155 -12.02 0.66 0.94
C PHE A 155 -12.90 0.24 -0.23
N GLU A 156 -13.25 -1.05 -0.31
CA GLU A 156 -14.04 -1.60 -1.42
C GLU A 156 -15.42 -0.95 -1.52
N ASP A 157 -16.08 -0.70 -0.39
CA ASP A 157 -17.39 -0.06 -0.36
C ASP A 157 -17.32 1.40 -0.80
N ILE A 158 -16.32 2.14 -0.30
CA ILE A 158 -16.10 3.55 -0.67
C ILE A 158 -15.77 3.64 -2.16
N ALA A 159 -14.86 2.79 -2.65
CA ALA A 159 -14.46 2.74 -4.04
C ALA A 159 -15.66 2.43 -4.95
N TYR A 160 -16.50 1.47 -4.57
CA TYR A 160 -17.72 1.14 -5.29
C TYR A 160 -18.66 2.34 -5.40
N ILE A 161 -18.93 3.04 -4.31
CA ILE A 161 -19.80 4.22 -4.30
C ILE A 161 -19.25 5.33 -5.22
N ILE A 162 -17.95 5.62 -5.13
CA ILE A 162 -17.33 6.67 -5.95
C ILE A 162 -17.37 6.31 -7.43
N LEU A 163 -16.96 5.08 -7.78
CA LEU A 163 -16.92 4.64 -9.17
C LEU A 163 -18.31 4.57 -9.82
N THR A 164 -19.32 4.09 -9.09
CA THR A 164 -20.70 4.08 -9.61
C THR A 164 -21.22 5.48 -9.86
N LYS A 165 -21.00 6.40 -8.92
CA LYS A 165 -21.36 7.81 -9.11
C LYS A 165 -20.65 8.42 -10.32
N GLN A 166 -19.34 8.17 -10.46
CA GLN A 166 -18.57 8.66 -11.60
C GLN A 166 -19.07 8.10 -12.95
N ILE A 167 -19.61 6.89 -12.98
CA ILE A 167 -20.22 6.30 -14.18
C ILE A 167 -21.57 6.97 -14.47
N ASP A 168 -22.39 7.19 -13.45
CA ASP A 168 -23.69 7.84 -13.60
C ASP A 168 -23.56 9.29 -14.10
N ASP A 169 -22.48 9.97 -13.71
CA ASP A 169 -22.18 11.35 -14.12
C ASP A 169 -21.57 11.44 -15.54
N VAL A 170 -21.27 10.31 -16.21
CA VAL A 170 -20.64 10.30 -17.55
C VAL A 170 -21.61 10.78 -18.62
N ASN A 171 -21.20 11.77 -19.39
CA ASN A 171 -21.86 12.10 -20.64
C ASN A 171 -21.45 11.11 -21.76
N TRP A 172 -22.23 10.06 -21.95
CA TRP A 172 -21.98 8.97 -22.90
C TRP A 172 -21.91 9.38 -24.38
N ASN A 173 -22.26 10.63 -24.69
CA ASN A 173 -22.18 11.19 -26.04
C ASN A 173 -20.87 11.94 -26.31
N SER A 174 -19.91 11.92 -25.35
CA SER A 174 -18.65 12.62 -25.49
C SER A 174 -17.49 11.66 -25.85
N SER A 175 -16.45 12.21 -26.49
CA SER A 175 -15.22 11.47 -26.80
C SER A 175 -14.47 10.96 -25.57
N HIS A 176 -14.83 11.41 -24.36
CA HIS A 176 -14.23 10.98 -23.09
C HIS A 176 -14.76 9.63 -22.56
N VAL A 177 -15.72 9.02 -23.23
CA VAL A 177 -16.31 7.70 -22.87
C VAL A 177 -15.24 6.61 -22.77
N VAL A 178 -14.21 6.67 -23.63
CA VAL A 178 -13.11 5.69 -23.66
C VAL A 178 -12.41 5.56 -22.31
N PHE A 179 -12.11 6.69 -21.67
CA PHE A 179 -11.41 6.71 -20.37
C PHE A 179 -12.25 6.19 -19.21
N ASN A 180 -13.58 6.21 -19.33
CA ASN A 180 -14.47 5.72 -18.30
C ASN A 180 -14.72 4.20 -18.40
N ASN A 181 -14.35 3.57 -19.52
CA ASN A 181 -14.48 2.13 -19.71
C ASN A 181 -13.74 1.31 -18.65
N PHE A 182 -12.56 1.76 -18.19
CA PHE A 182 -11.81 1.08 -17.15
C PHE A 182 -12.54 1.02 -15.79
N LYS A 183 -13.45 1.95 -15.52
CA LYS A 183 -14.25 1.96 -14.29
C LYS A 183 -15.14 0.73 -14.16
N PHE A 184 -15.66 0.21 -15.28
CA PHE A 184 -16.41 -1.05 -15.27
C PHE A 184 -15.53 -2.25 -14.90
N MET A 185 -14.28 -2.27 -15.36
CA MET A 185 -13.32 -3.28 -14.95
C MET A 185 -13.07 -3.20 -13.44
N TYR A 186 -12.84 -2.02 -12.90
CA TYR A 186 -12.59 -1.81 -11.47
C TYR A 186 -13.80 -2.20 -10.62
N LEU A 187 -15.02 -1.86 -11.06
CA LEU A 187 -16.26 -2.29 -10.39
C LEU A 187 -16.43 -3.81 -10.42
N SER A 188 -16.13 -4.45 -11.56
CA SER A 188 -16.14 -5.90 -11.65
C SER A 188 -15.17 -6.54 -10.64
N GLU A 189 -13.92 -6.05 -10.57
CA GLU A 189 -12.92 -6.54 -9.61
C GLU A 189 -13.33 -6.33 -8.14
N ILE A 190 -13.93 -5.18 -7.82
CA ILE A 190 -14.44 -4.89 -6.47
C ILE A 190 -15.54 -5.89 -6.11
N CYS A 191 -16.51 -6.07 -6.99
CA CYS A 191 -17.62 -7.01 -6.78
C CYS A 191 -17.13 -8.45 -6.65
N GLU A 192 -16.12 -8.86 -7.41
CA GLU A 192 -15.52 -10.19 -7.32
C GLU A 192 -14.86 -10.40 -5.94
N ARG A 193 -14.07 -9.42 -5.46
CA ARG A 193 -13.47 -9.49 -4.11
C ARG A 193 -14.51 -9.53 -3.00
N GLN A 194 -15.63 -8.85 -3.18
CA GLN A 194 -16.78 -8.88 -2.25
C GLN A 194 -17.68 -10.11 -2.45
N LYS A 195 -17.38 -10.98 -3.44
CA LYS A 195 -18.16 -12.18 -3.80
C LYS A 195 -19.58 -11.87 -4.28
N ILE A 196 -19.82 -10.69 -4.85
CA ILE A 196 -21.07 -10.26 -5.47
C ILE A 196 -20.98 -10.59 -6.97
N TYR A 197 -20.96 -11.87 -7.29
CA TYR A 197 -20.63 -12.38 -8.63
C TYR A 197 -21.59 -11.94 -9.74
N GLU A 198 -22.85 -11.70 -9.44
CA GLU A 198 -23.82 -11.19 -10.43
C GLU A 198 -23.44 -9.78 -10.90
N ASN A 199 -23.11 -8.88 -9.96
CA ASN A 199 -22.66 -7.54 -10.28
C ASN A 199 -21.28 -7.55 -10.95
N ALA A 200 -20.38 -8.43 -10.53
CA ALA A 200 -19.08 -8.60 -11.16
C ALA A 200 -19.23 -8.96 -12.64
N LEU A 201 -20.08 -9.95 -12.94
CA LEU A 201 -20.38 -10.35 -14.33
C LEU A 201 -21.05 -9.22 -15.11
N TYR A 202 -22.02 -8.51 -14.51
CA TYR A 202 -22.69 -7.38 -15.13
C TYR A 202 -21.69 -6.32 -15.59
N TYR A 203 -20.79 -5.86 -14.72
CA TYR A 203 -19.79 -4.87 -15.07
C TYR A 203 -18.73 -5.39 -16.07
N ALA A 204 -18.35 -6.66 -15.99
CA ALA A 204 -17.45 -7.28 -16.96
C ALA A 204 -18.07 -7.30 -18.38
N LEU A 205 -19.36 -7.59 -18.50
CA LEU A 205 -20.08 -7.57 -19.77
C LEU A 205 -20.21 -6.14 -20.34
N PHE A 206 -20.43 -5.14 -19.46
CA PHE A 206 -20.43 -3.74 -19.90
C PHE A 206 -19.06 -3.33 -20.45
N LYS A 207 -17.98 -3.69 -19.75
CA LYS A 207 -16.62 -3.44 -20.24
C LYS A 207 -16.41 -4.06 -21.62
N LEU A 208 -16.74 -5.33 -21.77
CA LEU A 208 -16.62 -6.04 -23.05
C LEU A 208 -17.43 -5.36 -24.15
N TYR A 209 -18.69 -4.96 -23.85
CA TYR A 209 -19.54 -4.23 -24.79
C TYR A 209 -18.88 -2.94 -25.28
N PHE A 210 -18.28 -2.15 -24.39
CA PHE A 210 -17.58 -0.93 -24.76
C PHE A 210 -16.30 -1.21 -25.54
N ASP A 211 -15.51 -2.22 -25.16
CA ASP A 211 -14.29 -2.59 -25.88
C ASP A 211 -14.61 -2.94 -27.35
N VAL A 212 -15.64 -3.73 -27.57
CA VAL A 212 -16.05 -4.12 -28.94
C VAL A 212 -16.57 -2.92 -29.73
N ASN A 213 -17.40 -2.06 -29.13
CA ASN A 213 -17.96 -0.91 -29.83
C ASN A 213 -16.94 0.20 -30.07
N LEU A 214 -15.99 0.41 -29.11
CA LEU A 214 -14.93 1.39 -29.28
C LEU A 214 -13.92 0.94 -30.35
N MET A 215 -13.60 -0.34 -30.43
CA MET A 215 -12.80 -0.88 -31.55
C MET A 215 -13.44 -0.59 -32.90
N ASN A 216 -14.78 -0.70 -32.99
CA ASN A 216 -15.52 -0.38 -34.21
C ASN A 216 -15.54 1.13 -34.51
N ASN A 217 -15.47 2.02 -33.49
CA ASN A 217 -15.56 3.46 -33.68
C ASN A 217 -14.21 4.17 -33.86
N TYR A 218 -13.09 3.54 -33.57
CA TYR A 218 -11.75 4.16 -33.68
C TYR A 218 -10.95 3.73 -34.91
N GLY A 219 -11.63 3.35 -36.00
CA GLY A 219 -10.97 3.22 -37.30
C GLY A 219 -9.98 2.08 -37.47
N LEU A 220 -9.80 1.19 -36.45
CA LEU A 220 -9.06 -0.04 -36.64
C LEU A 220 -9.72 -0.97 -37.65
N PHE A 221 -10.96 -0.66 -38.01
CA PHE A 221 -11.81 -1.42 -38.99
C PHE A 221 -12.53 -0.53 -40.02
N TYR A 222 -12.08 0.71 -40.23
CA TYR A 222 -12.52 1.52 -41.39
C TYR A 222 -11.42 1.53 -42.45
N PRO A 223 -11.44 0.57 -43.40
CA PRO A 223 -10.56 0.62 -44.56
C PRO A 223 -10.88 1.79 -45.50
N ASP A 224 -12.06 2.40 -45.35
CA ASP A 224 -12.62 3.33 -46.33
C ASP A 224 -12.24 4.81 -46.11
N GLU A 225 -11.50 5.17 -45.04
CA GLU A 225 -11.03 6.55 -44.82
C GLU A 225 -9.60 6.83 -45.34
N TYR A 226 -9.00 5.88 -46.07
CA TYR A 226 -7.69 6.05 -46.70
C TYR A 226 -7.73 5.93 -48.23
N GLU A 227 -8.87 6.11 -48.84
CA GLU A 227 -8.97 6.33 -50.28
C GLU A 227 -9.29 7.82 -50.55
N ASP A 228 -8.18 8.67 -50.48
CA ASP A 228 -8.03 9.89 -51.29
C ASP A 228 -6.56 10.32 -51.31
#